data_eda0480096c38c2377311c279477ee26
#
_entry.id   eda0480096c38c2377311c279477ee26
#
_cell.length_a   1.000
_cell.length_b   1.000
_cell.length_c   1.000
_cell.angle_alpha   90.00
_cell.angle_beta   90.00
_cell.angle_gamma   90.00
#
_symmetry.space_group_name_H-M   'P 1'
#
loop_
_entity.id
_entity.type
_entity.pdbx_description
1 polymer ?
#
loop_
_entity_poly.entity_id
_entity_poly.type
_entity_poly.pdbx_seq_one_letter_code
_entity_poly.pdbx_strand_id
1 'polypeptide(L)'
;LRLGQGGLSAAARRAVAAEAGHYLALAYRYAVQFTRPTLWVVCGMPATGKSTVARTLGRRMGVAVLRSDVVRKTLFDRRPQTPAVAGFGQGIYTPGAGALTYGRLLLDAQEHLEKGHSVILDATFSDPRQRAEALRLALDSDANILFVECFAADRVLRRRLAARGGRPSVSDARLEHFAELKARYAPLDEIPAELLIRLDTDQPLEACLDRLLVQDHRLLTRETAAVLAR
;
A
#
# COMPACT_ATOMS: atom_id res chain seq x y z
N LEU A 1 -17.16 -11.51 22.13
CA LEU A 1 -17.94 -12.41 23.02
C LEU A 1 -19.42 -12.53 22.65
N ARG A 2 -20.06 -11.53 22.00
CA ARG A 2 -21.48 -11.58 21.57
C ARG A 2 -21.70 -12.25 20.20
N LEU A 3 -20.68 -12.40 19.37
CA LEU A 3 -20.79 -13.01 18.02
C LEU A 3 -21.07 -14.53 18.05
N GLY A 4 -20.75 -15.21 19.17
CA GLY A 4 -20.98 -16.66 19.35
C GLY A 4 -22.33 -17.03 19.96
N GLN A 5 -23.18 -16.06 20.32
CA GLN A 5 -24.49 -16.37 20.88
C GLN A 5 -25.48 -16.71 19.75
N GLY A 6 -25.98 -17.95 19.74
CA GLY A 6 -27.06 -18.38 18.85
C GLY A 6 -28.30 -17.53 19.05
N GLY A 7 -28.87 -16.97 17.94
CA GLY A 7 -30.10 -16.21 17.97
C GLY A 7 -30.04 -14.78 17.42
N LEU A 8 -28.85 -14.23 17.10
CA LEU A 8 -28.77 -12.90 16.48
C LEU A 8 -29.22 -12.92 15.01
N SER A 9 -30.06 -11.95 14.62
CA SER A 9 -30.40 -11.71 13.23
C SER A 9 -29.14 -11.33 12.40
N ALA A 10 -29.18 -11.50 11.08
CA ALA A 10 -28.09 -11.13 10.19
C ALA A 10 -27.74 -9.63 10.29
N ALA A 11 -28.72 -8.76 10.54
CA ALA A 11 -28.51 -7.33 10.77
C ALA A 11 -27.79 -7.06 12.09
N ALA A 12 -28.21 -7.75 13.17
CA ALA A 12 -27.57 -7.63 14.48
C ALA A 12 -26.11 -8.14 14.46
N ARG A 13 -25.83 -9.24 13.75
CA ARG A 13 -24.45 -9.72 13.58
C ARG A 13 -23.57 -8.70 12.85
N ARG A 14 -24.08 -8.07 11.78
CA ARG A 14 -23.34 -7.01 11.07
C ARG A 14 -23.06 -5.81 11.95
N ALA A 15 -24.04 -5.38 12.76
CA ALA A 15 -23.86 -4.26 13.69
C ALA A 15 -22.80 -4.57 14.75
N VAL A 16 -22.85 -5.74 15.36
CA VAL A 16 -21.85 -6.18 16.36
C VAL A 16 -20.44 -6.33 15.71
N ALA A 17 -20.36 -6.84 14.47
CA ALA A 17 -19.09 -6.93 13.76
C ALA A 17 -18.50 -5.54 13.43
N ALA A 18 -19.35 -4.59 13.04
CA ALA A 18 -18.93 -3.21 12.78
C ALA A 18 -18.45 -2.52 14.07
N GLU A 19 -19.14 -2.71 15.18
CA GLU A 19 -18.77 -2.19 16.50
C GLU A 19 -17.45 -2.81 16.98
N ALA A 20 -17.31 -4.13 16.87
CA ALA A 20 -16.06 -4.82 17.20
C ALA A 20 -14.88 -4.34 16.33
N GLY A 21 -15.12 -4.12 15.03
CA GLY A 21 -14.13 -3.53 14.13
C GLY A 21 -13.72 -2.11 14.53
N HIS A 22 -14.67 -1.30 15.01
CA HIS A 22 -14.38 0.05 15.53
C HIS A 22 -13.48 0.00 16.78
N TYR A 23 -13.79 -0.86 17.74
CA TYR A 23 -12.97 -1.02 18.95
C TYR A 23 -11.58 -1.60 18.64
N LEU A 24 -11.50 -2.53 17.70
CA LEU A 24 -10.22 -3.08 17.26
C LEU A 24 -9.34 -2.00 16.60
N ALA A 25 -9.92 -1.18 15.73
CA ALA A 25 -9.24 -0.05 15.12
C ALA A 25 -8.78 0.98 16.16
N LEU A 26 -9.60 1.25 17.18
CA LEU A 26 -9.26 2.15 18.27
C LEU A 26 -8.11 1.58 19.13
N ALA A 27 -8.19 0.31 19.52
CA ALA A 27 -7.14 -0.38 20.26
C ALA A 27 -5.81 -0.40 19.49
N TYR A 28 -5.88 -0.66 18.17
CA TYR A 28 -4.72 -0.59 17.29
C TYR A 28 -4.10 0.81 17.24
N ARG A 29 -4.92 1.87 17.13
CA ARG A 29 -4.42 3.25 17.16
C ARG A 29 -3.67 3.56 18.45
N TYR A 30 -4.17 3.12 19.59
CA TYR A 30 -3.47 3.28 20.87
C TYR A 30 -2.19 2.44 20.93
N ALA A 31 -2.22 1.19 20.47
CA ALA A 31 -1.04 0.33 20.44
C ALA A 31 0.07 0.92 19.57
N VAL A 32 -0.27 1.46 18.38
CA VAL A 32 0.68 2.07 17.44
C VAL A 32 1.32 3.35 18.01
N GLN A 33 0.62 4.10 18.87
CA GLN A 33 1.19 5.29 19.53
C GLN A 33 2.33 4.96 20.50
N PHE A 34 2.42 3.72 21.00
CA PHE A 34 3.43 3.27 21.96
C PHE A 34 4.51 2.40 21.35
N THR A 35 4.45 2.13 20.03
CA THR A 35 5.47 1.37 19.30
C THR A 35 6.24 2.31 18.37
N ARG A 36 7.39 1.85 17.84
CA ARG A 36 8.12 2.56 16.79
C ARG A 36 7.19 2.85 15.61
N PRO A 37 7.36 4.00 14.92
CA PRO A 37 6.58 4.29 13.73
C PRO A 37 6.79 3.20 12.69
N THR A 38 5.79 2.93 11.86
CA THR A 38 5.84 1.91 10.81
C THR A 38 5.73 2.53 9.44
N LEU A 39 6.67 2.20 8.56
CA LEU A 39 6.63 2.48 7.13
C LEU A 39 5.89 1.33 6.44
N TRP A 40 4.66 1.58 5.99
CA TRP A 40 3.89 0.64 5.21
C TRP A 40 4.15 0.85 3.73
N VAL A 41 4.62 -0.17 3.02
CA VAL A 41 4.87 -0.12 1.58
C VAL A 41 3.80 -0.94 0.87
N VAL A 42 2.70 -0.30 0.47
CA VAL A 42 1.62 -0.95 -0.29
C VAL A 42 2.01 -0.92 -1.77
N CYS A 43 2.40 -2.08 -2.29
CA CYS A 43 3.00 -2.25 -3.60
C CYS A 43 2.22 -3.23 -4.49
N GLY A 44 2.65 -3.40 -5.73
CA GLY A 44 2.05 -4.30 -6.69
C GLY A 44 1.84 -3.65 -8.06
N MET A 45 1.56 -4.46 -9.05
CA MET A 45 1.29 -4.00 -10.43
C MET A 45 0.13 -2.98 -10.49
N PRO A 46 0.08 -2.17 -11.54
CA PRO A 46 -1.12 -1.37 -11.82
C PRO A 46 -2.38 -2.24 -11.86
N ALA A 47 -3.50 -1.67 -11.40
CA ALA A 47 -4.81 -2.33 -11.29
C ALA A 47 -4.94 -3.44 -10.24
N THR A 48 -3.92 -3.75 -9.45
CA THR A 48 -4.02 -4.71 -8.33
C THR A 48 -4.87 -4.23 -7.15
N GLY A 49 -5.38 -3.01 -7.14
CA GLY A 49 -6.20 -2.51 -6.03
C GLY A 49 -5.40 -1.89 -4.88
N LYS A 50 -4.07 -1.81 -4.97
CA LYS A 50 -3.18 -1.24 -3.93
C LYS A 50 -3.66 0.11 -3.39
N SER A 51 -4.06 1.06 -4.25
CA SER A 51 -4.54 2.38 -3.80
C SER A 51 -5.87 2.33 -3.04
N THR A 52 -6.69 1.31 -3.27
CA THR A 52 -7.91 1.08 -2.49
C THR A 52 -7.56 0.53 -1.12
N VAL A 53 -6.67 -0.45 -1.07
CA VAL A 53 -6.13 -1.03 0.18
C VAL A 53 -5.45 0.06 1.00
N ALA A 54 -4.49 0.80 0.42
CA ALA A 54 -3.75 1.85 1.12
C ALA A 54 -4.66 2.93 1.73
N ARG A 55 -5.62 3.45 0.95
CA ARG A 55 -6.57 4.47 1.43
C ARG A 55 -7.49 3.96 2.52
N THR A 56 -7.97 2.70 2.42
CA THR A 56 -8.87 2.15 3.43
C THR A 56 -8.11 1.82 4.70
N LEU A 57 -6.90 1.27 4.58
CA LEU A 57 -6.00 1.04 5.69
C LEU A 57 -5.66 2.36 6.40
N GLY A 58 -5.23 3.38 5.64
CA GLY A 58 -4.89 4.69 6.20
C GLY A 58 -6.06 5.32 6.96
N ARG A 59 -7.28 5.23 6.43
CA ARG A 59 -8.49 5.73 7.13
C ARG A 59 -8.80 4.94 8.41
N ARG A 60 -8.66 3.60 8.38
CA ARG A 60 -8.91 2.76 9.55
C ARG A 60 -7.90 3.01 10.67
N MET A 61 -6.63 3.16 10.30
CA MET A 61 -5.53 3.34 11.24
C MET A 61 -5.28 4.81 11.63
N GLY A 62 -5.85 5.76 10.90
CA GLY A 62 -5.54 7.19 11.08
C GLY A 62 -4.12 7.55 10.60
N VAL A 63 -3.59 6.83 9.61
CA VAL A 63 -2.23 6.97 9.10
C VAL A 63 -2.25 7.68 7.74
N ALA A 64 -1.29 8.59 7.52
CA ALA A 64 -1.15 9.31 6.26
C ALA A 64 -0.81 8.36 5.10
N VAL A 65 -1.35 8.65 3.90
CA VAL A 65 -1.10 7.87 2.69
C VAL A 65 -0.44 8.77 1.64
N LEU A 66 0.82 8.50 1.34
CA LEU A 66 1.58 9.16 0.30
C LEU A 66 1.50 8.33 -0.99
N ARG A 67 1.11 8.96 -2.08
CA ARG A 67 0.85 8.28 -3.36
C ARG A 67 1.80 8.74 -4.43
N SER A 68 2.55 7.80 -5.02
CA SER A 68 3.52 8.11 -6.09
C SER A 68 2.89 8.80 -7.30
N ASP A 69 1.66 8.44 -7.67
CA ASP A 69 0.96 9.09 -8.79
C ASP A 69 0.60 10.56 -8.49
N VAL A 70 0.29 10.89 -7.23
CA VAL A 70 0.03 12.26 -6.78
C VAL A 70 1.34 13.04 -6.76
N VAL A 71 2.36 12.52 -6.07
CA VAL A 71 3.69 13.13 -5.98
C VAL A 71 4.25 13.43 -7.37
N ARG A 72 4.18 12.47 -8.29
CA ARG A 72 4.63 12.62 -9.67
C ARG A 72 3.95 13.80 -10.35
N LYS A 73 2.61 13.85 -10.32
CA LYS A 73 1.85 14.90 -10.98
C LYS A 73 2.13 16.28 -10.37
N THR A 74 2.29 16.36 -9.06
CA THR A 74 2.67 17.60 -8.37
C THR A 74 4.06 18.07 -8.77
N LEU A 75 5.06 17.17 -8.84
CA LEU A 75 6.43 17.51 -9.25
C LEU A 75 6.52 18.07 -10.67
N PHE A 76 5.57 17.72 -11.54
CA PHE A 76 5.52 18.18 -12.93
C PHE A 76 4.36 19.15 -13.20
N ASP A 77 3.92 19.90 -12.20
CA ASP A 77 2.87 20.94 -12.25
C ASP A 77 1.56 20.47 -12.89
N ARG A 78 1.18 19.20 -12.64
CA ARG A 78 -0.07 18.62 -13.14
C ARG A 78 -1.04 18.37 -12.01
N ARG A 79 -2.32 18.67 -12.24
CA ARG A 79 -3.38 18.30 -11.29
C ARG A 79 -3.48 16.77 -11.19
N PRO A 80 -3.66 16.20 -9.98
CA PRO A 80 -3.67 14.74 -9.79
C PRO A 80 -4.67 13.98 -10.68
N GLN A 81 -5.82 14.58 -10.99
CA GLN A 81 -6.87 13.96 -11.81
C GLN A 81 -6.67 14.16 -13.32
N THR A 82 -5.74 15.04 -13.76
CA THR A 82 -5.48 15.26 -15.17
C THR A 82 -4.71 14.07 -15.76
N PRO A 83 -5.25 13.39 -16.79
CA PRO A 83 -4.51 12.32 -17.47
C PRO A 83 -3.21 12.86 -18.07
N ALA A 84 -2.11 12.15 -17.86
CA ALA A 84 -0.88 12.42 -18.59
C ALA A 84 -0.96 11.64 -19.91
N VAL A 85 -1.31 12.35 -20.99
CA VAL A 85 -1.32 11.79 -22.35
C VAL A 85 0.13 11.70 -22.83
N ALA A 86 0.79 10.58 -22.54
CA ALA A 86 2.13 10.29 -23.03
C ALA A 86 2.23 8.79 -23.32
N GLY A 87 3.05 8.41 -24.29
CA GLY A 87 3.37 7.01 -24.55
C GLY A 87 4.03 6.35 -23.34
N PHE A 88 4.06 5.02 -23.34
CA PHE A 88 4.68 4.24 -22.26
C PHE A 88 6.14 4.66 -22.03
N GLY A 89 6.49 5.01 -20.79
CA GLY A 89 7.83 5.46 -20.44
C GLY A 89 8.22 6.85 -20.96
N GLN A 90 7.28 7.65 -21.43
CA GLN A 90 7.50 9.00 -21.94
C GLN A 90 6.98 10.08 -20.96
N GLY A 91 7.38 11.33 -21.20
CA GLY A 91 6.95 12.47 -20.39
C GLY A 91 7.29 12.29 -18.92
N ILE A 92 6.30 12.40 -18.05
CA ILE A 92 6.46 12.23 -16.60
C ILE A 92 6.67 10.77 -16.15
N TYR A 93 6.75 9.80 -17.10
CA TYR A 93 6.99 8.38 -16.84
C TYR A 93 8.34 7.88 -17.33
N THR A 94 9.26 8.77 -17.67
CA THR A 94 10.66 8.42 -17.96
C THR A 94 11.36 7.87 -16.71
N PRO A 95 12.44 7.08 -16.86
CA PRO A 95 13.23 6.60 -15.72
C PRO A 95 13.67 7.71 -14.77
N GLY A 96 14.16 8.85 -15.30
CA GLY A 96 14.57 10.02 -14.52
C GLY A 96 13.41 10.63 -13.72
N ALA A 97 12.23 10.81 -14.34
CA ALA A 97 11.04 11.27 -13.64
C ALA A 97 10.57 10.26 -12.59
N GLY A 98 10.78 8.97 -12.83
CA GLY A 98 10.58 7.90 -11.86
C GLY A 98 11.46 8.07 -10.62
N ALA A 99 12.78 8.22 -10.82
CA ALA A 99 13.73 8.41 -9.73
C ALA A 99 13.38 9.64 -8.87
N LEU A 100 13.10 10.79 -9.51
CA LEU A 100 12.65 12.00 -8.80
C LEU A 100 11.37 11.77 -7.99
N THR A 101 10.41 11.04 -8.55
CA THR A 101 9.15 10.74 -7.88
C THR A 101 9.36 9.89 -6.62
N TYR A 102 10.15 8.82 -6.71
CA TYR A 102 10.43 7.95 -5.57
C TYR A 102 11.31 8.65 -4.53
N GLY A 103 12.32 9.42 -4.96
CA GLY A 103 13.11 10.23 -4.05
C GLY A 103 12.24 11.20 -3.24
N ARG A 104 11.32 11.93 -3.90
CA ARG A 104 10.40 12.83 -3.19
C ARG A 104 9.43 12.06 -2.29
N LEU A 105 8.90 10.93 -2.74
CA LEU A 105 8.00 10.09 -1.96
C LEU A 105 8.67 9.61 -0.65
N LEU A 106 9.94 9.22 -0.72
CA LEU A 106 10.71 8.78 0.44
C LEU A 106 11.08 9.93 1.37
N LEU A 107 11.41 11.12 0.83
CA LEU A 107 11.63 12.32 1.66
C LEU A 107 10.36 12.72 2.42
N ASP A 108 9.21 12.72 1.75
CA ASP A 108 7.93 13.01 2.42
C ASP A 108 7.63 11.97 3.51
N ALA A 109 7.98 10.70 3.29
CA ALA A 109 7.83 9.64 4.29
C ALA A 109 8.78 9.84 5.48
N GLN A 110 10.03 10.23 5.23
CA GLN A 110 11.01 10.53 6.26
C GLN A 110 10.50 11.60 7.24
N GLU A 111 9.91 12.68 6.73
CA GLU A 111 9.33 13.74 7.57
C GLU A 111 8.24 13.23 8.53
N HIS A 112 7.45 12.23 8.11
CA HIS A 112 6.46 11.57 8.99
C HIS A 112 7.15 10.71 10.06
N LEU A 113 8.11 9.88 9.66
CA LEU A 113 8.80 8.95 10.55
C LEU A 113 9.61 9.70 11.63
N GLU A 114 10.31 10.78 11.28
CA GLU A 114 11.07 11.62 12.20
C GLU A 114 10.19 12.30 13.26
N LYS A 115 8.90 12.52 12.95
CA LYS A 115 7.90 13.00 13.90
C LYS A 115 7.26 11.87 14.73
N GLY A 116 7.75 10.64 14.61
CA GLY A 116 7.18 9.46 15.28
C GLY A 116 5.86 8.98 14.68
N HIS A 117 5.49 9.43 13.47
CA HIS A 117 4.24 9.06 12.82
C HIS A 117 4.46 7.96 11.80
N SER A 118 3.65 6.90 11.88
CA SER A 118 3.56 5.90 10.82
C SER A 118 3.04 6.50 9.52
N VAL A 119 3.45 5.92 8.38
CA VAL A 119 3.07 6.40 7.05
C VAL A 119 2.90 5.23 6.08
N ILE A 120 1.99 5.39 5.11
CA ILE A 120 1.72 4.41 4.06
C ILE A 120 2.20 4.97 2.73
N LEU A 121 3.04 4.23 2.02
CA LEU A 121 3.43 4.50 0.63
C LEU A 121 2.55 3.69 -0.32
N ASP A 122 1.83 4.36 -1.24
CA ASP A 122 1.05 3.75 -2.32
C ASP A 122 1.79 3.95 -3.64
N ALA A 123 2.55 2.94 -4.06
CA ALA A 123 3.31 2.95 -5.31
C ALA A 123 3.48 1.54 -5.89
N THR A 124 4.00 1.41 -7.11
CA THR A 124 4.24 0.08 -7.70
C THR A 124 5.40 -0.65 -7.05
N PHE A 125 6.48 0.06 -6.70
CA PHE A 125 7.73 -0.52 -6.19
C PHE A 125 8.21 -1.71 -7.04
N SER A 126 8.17 -1.51 -8.36
CA SER A 126 8.51 -2.54 -9.34
C SER A 126 10.01 -2.83 -9.44
N ASP A 127 10.86 -1.92 -8.99
CA ASP A 127 12.32 -2.03 -9.01
C ASP A 127 12.84 -2.40 -7.61
N PRO A 128 13.67 -3.45 -7.48
CA PRO A 128 14.31 -3.83 -6.21
C PRO A 128 15.07 -2.68 -5.54
N ARG A 129 15.67 -1.78 -6.32
CA ARG A 129 16.40 -0.61 -5.76
C ARG A 129 15.47 0.31 -4.98
N GLN A 130 14.25 0.57 -5.48
CA GLN A 130 13.26 1.39 -4.79
C GLN A 130 12.85 0.76 -3.45
N ARG A 131 12.73 -0.57 -3.41
CA ARG A 131 12.41 -1.32 -2.18
C ARG A 131 13.58 -1.31 -1.18
N ALA A 132 14.81 -1.41 -1.69
CA ALA A 132 16.01 -1.29 -0.87
C ALA A 132 16.15 0.13 -0.25
N GLU A 133 15.79 1.18 -1.00
CA GLU A 133 15.76 2.56 -0.48
C GLU A 133 14.70 2.72 0.63
N ALA A 134 13.52 2.12 0.48
CA ALA A 134 12.49 2.12 1.52
C ALA A 134 12.93 1.35 2.79
N LEU A 135 13.61 0.21 2.62
CA LEU A 135 14.22 -0.54 3.73
C LEU A 135 15.25 0.31 4.48
N ARG A 136 16.14 0.98 3.73
CA ARG A 136 17.16 1.86 4.32
C ARG A 136 16.51 3.01 5.08
N LEU A 137 15.51 3.68 4.49
CA LEU A 137 14.78 4.75 5.17
C LEU A 137 14.20 4.30 6.50
N ALA A 138 13.58 3.12 6.55
CA ALA A 138 13.02 2.60 7.79
C ALA A 138 14.10 2.37 8.86
N LEU A 139 15.26 1.81 8.47
CA LEU A 139 16.39 1.60 9.38
C LEU A 139 16.96 2.92 9.89
N ASP A 140 17.19 3.88 9.00
CA ASP A 140 17.77 5.19 9.34
C ASP A 140 16.83 6.02 10.23
N SER A 141 15.51 5.78 10.14
CA SER A 141 14.47 6.44 10.94
C SER A 141 14.07 5.67 12.21
N ASP A 142 14.77 4.60 12.58
CA ASP A 142 14.39 3.70 13.68
C ASP A 142 12.91 3.24 13.62
N ALA A 143 12.40 3.01 12.41
CA ALA A 143 11.03 2.63 12.13
C ALA A 143 10.92 1.14 11.77
N ASN A 144 9.75 0.56 12.03
CA ASN A 144 9.39 -0.72 11.46
C ASN A 144 9.03 -0.54 9.97
N ILE A 145 9.19 -1.60 9.17
CA ILE A 145 8.72 -1.62 7.79
C ILE A 145 7.90 -2.87 7.51
N LEU A 146 6.86 -2.71 6.69
CA LEU A 146 6.04 -3.82 6.22
C LEU A 146 5.64 -3.60 4.76
N PHE A 147 6.01 -4.57 3.92
CA PHE A 147 5.57 -4.62 2.53
C PHE A 147 4.23 -5.34 2.42
N VAL A 148 3.28 -4.72 1.73
CA VAL A 148 1.97 -5.28 1.40
C VAL A 148 1.87 -5.39 -0.11
N GLU A 149 2.21 -6.57 -0.64
CA GLU A 149 2.12 -6.86 -2.06
C GLU A 149 0.68 -7.17 -2.45
N CYS A 150 0.02 -6.24 -3.12
CA CYS A 150 -1.29 -6.47 -3.71
C CYS A 150 -1.15 -7.19 -5.05
N PHE A 151 -1.79 -8.32 -5.21
CA PHE A 151 -1.83 -9.05 -6.46
C PHE A 151 -3.26 -9.48 -6.85
N ALA A 152 -3.45 -9.86 -8.08
CA ALA A 152 -4.65 -10.52 -8.60
C ALA A 152 -4.30 -11.26 -9.90
N ALA A 153 -5.14 -12.19 -10.33
CA ALA A 153 -4.93 -12.90 -11.57
C ALA A 153 -4.94 -11.94 -12.79
N ASP A 154 -4.13 -12.25 -13.82
CA ASP A 154 -3.98 -11.42 -15.03
C ASP A 154 -5.33 -11.05 -15.67
N ARG A 155 -6.28 -11.99 -15.72
CA ARG A 155 -7.64 -11.75 -16.23
C ARG A 155 -8.35 -10.61 -15.48
N VAL A 156 -8.14 -10.53 -14.17
CA VAL A 156 -8.74 -9.52 -13.29
C VAL A 156 -8.08 -8.17 -13.53
N LEU A 157 -6.76 -8.14 -13.62
CA LEU A 157 -5.99 -6.92 -13.91
C LEU A 157 -6.37 -6.34 -15.26
N ARG A 158 -6.45 -7.17 -16.32
CA ARG A 158 -6.88 -6.75 -17.66
C ARG A 158 -8.29 -6.18 -17.66
N ARG A 159 -9.25 -6.85 -17.00
CA ARG A 159 -10.62 -6.36 -16.82
C ARG A 159 -10.65 -5.00 -16.11
N ARG A 160 -9.89 -4.84 -15.02
CA ARG A 160 -9.82 -3.59 -14.26
C ARG A 160 -9.17 -2.45 -15.07
N LEU A 161 -8.14 -2.74 -15.87
CA LEU A 161 -7.52 -1.76 -16.76
C LEU A 161 -8.47 -1.34 -17.88
N ALA A 162 -9.17 -2.28 -18.51
CA ALA A 162 -10.18 -2.00 -19.52
C ALA A 162 -11.31 -1.10 -18.98
N ALA A 163 -11.80 -1.39 -17.77
CA ALA A 163 -12.85 -0.59 -17.11
C ALA A 163 -12.43 0.85 -16.75
N ARG A 164 -11.13 1.13 -16.69
CA ARG A 164 -10.58 2.49 -16.49
C ARG A 164 -10.54 3.32 -17.79
N GLY A 165 -10.63 2.67 -18.94
CA GLY A 165 -10.62 3.35 -20.23
C GLY A 165 -11.73 4.41 -20.30
N GLY A 166 -11.36 5.66 -20.60
CA GLY A 166 -12.31 6.78 -20.73
C GLY A 166 -12.76 7.47 -19.44
N ARG A 167 -12.32 7.00 -18.24
CA ARG A 167 -12.64 7.68 -16.98
C ARG A 167 -11.43 8.44 -16.42
N PRO A 168 -11.63 9.65 -15.85
CA PRO A 168 -10.57 10.34 -15.12
C PRO A 168 -10.02 9.45 -14.00
N SER A 169 -8.71 9.25 -13.99
CA SER A 169 -8.02 8.43 -12.97
C SER A 169 -6.72 9.11 -12.57
N VAL A 170 -6.35 8.97 -11.31
CA VAL A 170 -5.05 9.44 -10.82
C VAL A 170 -3.92 8.61 -11.45
N SER A 171 -4.14 7.31 -11.65
CA SER A 171 -3.19 6.40 -12.32
C SER A 171 -3.44 6.40 -13.84
N ASP A 172 -2.38 6.57 -14.62
CA ASP A 172 -2.43 6.62 -16.09
C ASP A 172 -2.12 5.26 -16.75
N ALA A 173 -2.04 4.17 -15.98
CA ALA A 173 -1.84 2.82 -16.53
C ALA A 173 -3.00 2.39 -17.44
N ARG A 174 -2.66 1.91 -18.64
CA ARG A 174 -3.60 1.49 -19.67
C ARG A 174 -3.46 0.00 -19.99
N LEU A 175 -4.52 -0.60 -20.55
CA LEU A 175 -4.53 -2.02 -20.92
C LEU A 175 -3.49 -2.33 -22.02
N GLU A 176 -3.29 -1.42 -22.96
CA GLU A 176 -2.31 -1.55 -24.05
C GLU A 176 -0.87 -1.76 -23.55
N HIS A 177 -0.56 -1.22 -22.35
CA HIS A 177 0.78 -1.34 -21.74
C HIS A 177 0.88 -2.52 -20.75
N PHE A 178 -0.08 -3.45 -20.75
CA PHE A 178 -0.12 -4.51 -19.73
C PHE A 178 1.10 -5.42 -19.78
N ALA A 179 1.55 -5.79 -20.99
CA ALA A 179 2.71 -6.67 -21.18
C ALA A 179 4.01 -6.02 -20.67
N GLU A 180 4.22 -4.76 -21.01
CA GLU A 180 5.39 -3.97 -20.57
C GLU A 180 5.38 -3.72 -19.07
N LEU A 181 4.20 -3.42 -18.50
CA LEU A 181 4.04 -3.25 -17.06
C LEU A 181 4.38 -4.54 -16.30
N LYS A 182 3.95 -5.68 -16.84
CA LYS A 182 4.24 -6.99 -16.24
C LYS A 182 5.72 -7.35 -16.37
N ALA A 183 6.33 -7.11 -17.52
CA ALA A 183 7.75 -7.38 -17.75
C ALA A 183 8.68 -6.52 -16.86
N ARG A 184 8.24 -5.32 -16.46
CA ARG A 184 9.01 -4.43 -15.57
C ARG A 184 8.80 -4.69 -14.08
N TYR A 185 7.81 -5.49 -13.71
CA TYR A 185 7.54 -5.77 -12.30
C TYR A 185 8.42 -6.92 -11.83
N ALA A 186 9.46 -6.59 -11.06
CA ALA A 186 10.30 -7.60 -10.42
C ALA A 186 9.58 -8.21 -9.20
N PRO A 187 9.57 -9.54 -9.03
CA PRO A 187 9.07 -10.19 -7.82
C PRO A 187 9.76 -9.65 -6.56
N LEU A 188 9.10 -9.78 -5.41
CA LEU A 188 9.62 -9.32 -4.12
C LEU A 188 10.43 -10.43 -3.41
N ASP A 189 11.24 -11.17 -4.14
CA ASP A 189 11.95 -12.35 -3.60
C ASP A 189 13.10 -11.95 -2.66
N GLU A 190 13.58 -10.70 -2.76
CA GLU A 190 14.60 -10.16 -1.87
C GLU A 190 14.04 -9.66 -0.53
N ILE A 191 12.72 -9.56 -0.39
CA ILE A 191 12.09 -9.11 0.85
C ILE A 191 11.87 -10.30 1.78
N PRO A 192 12.40 -10.29 3.02
CA PRO A 192 12.17 -11.33 4.00
C PRO A 192 10.67 -11.60 4.21
N ALA A 193 10.30 -12.88 4.32
CA ALA A 193 8.90 -13.28 4.48
C ALA A 193 8.24 -12.67 5.73
N GLU A 194 9.04 -12.36 6.75
CA GLU A 194 8.63 -11.71 7.97
C GLU A 194 8.25 -10.23 7.78
N LEU A 195 8.69 -9.60 6.68
CA LEU A 195 8.40 -8.21 6.34
C LEU A 195 7.43 -8.10 5.15
N LEU A 196 6.88 -9.23 4.66
CA LEU A 196 6.06 -9.27 3.46
C LEU A 196 4.70 -9.92 3.71
N ILE A 197 3.63 -9.19 3.39
CA ILE A 197 2.28 -9.72 3.31
C ILE A 197 1.85 -9.72 1.85
N ARG A 198 1.46 -10.89 1.33
CA ARG A 198 0.85 -11.04 -0.01
C ARG A 198 -0.66 -11.04 0.09
N LEU A 199 -1.30 -10.07 -0.57
CA LEU A 199 -2.72 -9.81 -0.49
C LEU A 199 -3.41 -10.03 -1.84
N ASP A 200 -4.20 -11.12 -1.94
CA ASP A 200 -5.04 -11.36 -3.11
C ASP A 200 -6.24 -10.42 -3.10
N THR A 201 -6.23 -9.45 -4.01
CA THR A 201 -7.28 -8.42 -4.11
C THR A 201 -8.43 -8.82 -5.05
N ASP A 202 -8.50 -10.05 -5.51
CA ASP A 202 -9.70 -10.61 -6.13
C ASP A 202 -10.75 -11.00 -5.07
N GLN A 203 -10.32 -11.06 -3.82
CA GLN A 203 -11.17 -11.24 -2.64
C GLN A 203 -11.86 -9.92 -2.23
N PRO A 204 -12.97 -9.98 -1.47
CA PRO A 204 -13.61 -8.79 -0.90
C PRO A 204 -12.63 -7.96 -0.07
N LEU A 205 -12.66 -6.63 -0.23
CA LEU A 205 -11.73 -5.70 0.43
C LEU A 205 -11.71 -5.88 1.96
N GLU A 206 -12.87 -6.10 2.58
CA GLU A 206 -12.96 -6.31 4.02
C GLU A 206 -12.19 -7.55 4.47
N ALA A 207 -12.33 -8.68 3.77
CA ALA A 207 -11.58 -9.89 4.05
C ALA A 207 -10.06 -9.69 3.87
N CYS A 208 -9.66 -8.90 2.86
CA CYS A 208 -8.27 -8.51 2.65
C CYS A 208 -7.71 -7.72 3.84
N LEU A 209 -8.48 -6.74 4.33
CA LEU A 209 -8.05 -5.88 5.43
C LEU A 209 -8.04 -6.60 6.77
N ASP A 210 -9.03 -7.45 7.03
CA ASP A 210 -9.07 -8.26 8.25
C ASP A 210 -7.86 -9.21 8.31
N ARG A 211 -7.51 -9.84 7.18
CA ARG A 211 -6.31 -10.68 7.08
C ARG A 211 -5.04 -9.88 7.33
N LEU A 212 -4.93 -8.69 6.73
CA LEU A 212 -3.80 -7.79 6.91
C LEU A 212 -3.63 -7.39 8.38
N LEU A 213 -4.69 -6.94 9.03
CA LEU A 213 -4.64 -6.50 10.43
C LEU A 213 -4.29 -7.64 11.39
N VAL A 214 -4.75 -8.87 11.13
CA VAL A 214 -4.40 -10.05 11.94
C VAL A 214 -2.92 -10.45 11.74
N GLN A 215 -2.41 -10.39 10.50
CA GLN A 215 -1.01 -10.70 10.23
C GLN A 215 -0.07 -9.62 10.76
N ASP A 216 -0.45 -8.36 10.64
CA ASP A 216 0.31 -7.21 11.13
C ASP A 216 0.57 -7.30 12.64
N HIS A 217 -0.42 -7.67 13.44
CA HIS A 217 -0.24 -7.84 14.88
C HIS A 217 0.88 -8.85 15.23
N ARG A 218 1.09 -9.87 14.40
CA ARG A 218 2.17 -10.84 14.57
C ARG A 218 3.53 -10.31 14.11
N LEU A 219 3.55 -9.36 13.18
CA LEU A 219 4.77 -8.79 12.60
C LEU A 219 5.27 -7.56 13.38
N LEU A 220 4.36 -6.76 13.93
CA LEU A 220 4.70 -5.60 14.78
C LEU A 220 5.42 -5.97 16.08
N THR A 221 5.36 -7.25 16.49
CA THR A 221 6.13 -7.75 17.65
C THR A 221 7.59 -8.08 17.30
N ARG A 222 8.00 -7.98 16.02
CA ARG A 222 9.36 -8.26 15.56
C ARG A 222 10.02 -6.97 15.09
N GLU A 223 11.13 -6.62 15.69
CA GLU A 223 11.90 -5.47 15.25
C GLU A 223 12.48 -5.70 13.85
N THR A 224 12.28 -4.76 12.93
CA THR A 224 12.78 -4.83 11.55
C THR A 224 14.29 -5.08 11.52
N ALA A 225 15.06 -4.40 12.38
CA ALA A 225 16.49 -4.58 12.48
C ALA A 225 16.89 -6.03 12.84
N ALA A 226 16.12 -6.67 13.73
CA ALA A 226 16.37 -8.07 14.14
C ALA A 226 16.03 -9.08 13.01
N VAL A 227 15.11 -8.74 12.10
CA VAL A 227 14.78 -9.58 10.94
C VAL A 227 15.87 -9.47 9.87
N LEU A 228 16.40 -8.27 9.63
CA LEU A 228 17.41 -8.02 8.60
C LEU A 228 18.84 -8.44 9.02
N ALA A 229 19.07 -8.67 10.30
CA ALA A 229 20.36 -9.14 10.82
C ALA A 229 20.55 -10.68 10.75
N ARG A 230 19.55 -11.42 10.30
CA ARG A 230 19.58 -12.90 10.12
C ARG A 230 19.95 -13.27 8.71
#